data_6da620c529789d0902f0ebd7d896dfcd
#
_entry.id   6da620c529789d0902f0ebd7d896dfcd
#
_cell.length_a   1.000
_cell.length_b   1.000
_cell.length_c   1.000
_cell.angle_alpha   90.00
_cell.angle_beta   90.00
_cell.angle_gamma   90.00
#
_symmetry.space_group_name_H-M   'P 1'
#
loop_
_entity.id
_entity.type
_entity.pdbx_description
1 polymer ?
#
loop_
_entity_poly.entity_id
_entity_poly.type
_entity_poly.pdbx_seq_one_letter_code
_entity_poly.pdbx_strand_id
1 'polypeptide(L)' 'MKTDQIFTITFTKQNGESTTRKAKWTDKCREFKALAGHMVLTFLDLDATERYGKDQYRNATDKITPWSIS' A
#
# COMPACT_ATOMS: atom_id res chain seq x y z
N MET A 1 9.93 7.53 4.28
CA MET A 1 8.81 8.41 3.85
C MET A 1 8.35 9.23 5.03
N LYS A 2 7.98 10.47 4.80
CA LYS A 2 7.56 11.36 5.90
C LYS A 2 6.12 11.10 6.31
N THR A 3 5.82 11.28 7.61
CA THR A 3 4.46 11.19 8.13
C THR A 3 3.56 12.19 7.41
N ASP A 4 2.35 11.76 7.08
CA ASP A 4 1.33 12.52 6.35
C ASP A 4 1.69 12.82 4.88
N GLN A 5 2.74 12.22 4.36
CA GLN A 5 3.07 12.35 2.93
C GLN A 5 2.04 11.58 2.10
N ILE A 6 1.50 12.24 1.07
CA ILE A 6 0.57 11.62 0.13
C ILE A 6 1.36 11.15 -1.08
N PHE A 7 1.04 9.94 -1.55
CA PHE A 7 1.71 9.34 -2.69
C PHE A 7 0.75 8.44 -3.46
N THR A 8 1.15 8.06 -4.67
CA THR A 8 0.42 7.10 -5.48
C THR A 8 1.21 5.81 -5.51
N ILE A 9 0.55 4.69 -5.22
CA ILE A 9 1.18 3.38 -5.26
C ILE A 9 0.51 2.53 -6.33
N THR A 10 1.32 1.88 -7.16
CA THR A 10 0.87 0.89 -8.13
C THR A 10 1.44 -0.46 -7.71
N PHE A 11 0.58 -1.44 -7.57
CA PHE A 11 0.99 -2.78 -7.14
C PHE A 11 0.15 -3.85 -7.82
N THR A 12 0.61 -5.10 -7.74
CA THR A 12 -0.07 -6.23 -8.36
C THR A 12 -0.83 -7.01 -7.29
N LYS A 13 -2.12 -7.22 -7.53
CA LYS A 13 -2.97 -8.03 -6.66
C LYS A 13 -2.66 -9.52 -6.82
N GLN A 14 -3.19 -10.34 -5.90
CA GLN A 14 -3.01 -11.79 -5.95
C GLN A 14 -3.54 -12.40 -7.25
N ASN A 15 -4.57 -11.82 -7.85
CA ASN A 15 -5.13 -12.29 -9.12
C ASN A 15 -4.32 -11.85 -10.36
N GLY A 16 -3.20 -11.18 -10.15
CA GLY A 16 -2.32 -10.72 -11.24
C GLY A 16 -2.69 -9.36 -11.81
N GLU A 17 -3.75 -8.73 -11.35
CA GLU A 17 -4.14 -7.41 -11.84
C GLU A 17 -3.29 -6.31 -11.22
N SER A 18 -2.85 -5.36 -12.03
CA SER A 18 -2.22 -4.14 -11.57
C SER A 18 -3.28 -3.16 -11.09
N THR A 19 -3.04 -2.53 -9.93
CA THR A 19 -3.95 -1.54 -9.40
C THR A 19 -3.17 -0.34 -8.88
N THR A 20 -3.78 0.85 -9.00
CA THR A 20 -3.19 2.11 -8.54
C THR A 20 -4.08 2.72 -7.48
N ARG A 21 -3.48 3.14 -6.38
CA ARG A 21 -4.21 3.74 -5.26
C ARG A 21 -3.51 4.99 -4.77
N LYS A 22 -4.31 5.97 -4.38
CA LYS A 22 -3.82 7.15 -3.69
C LYS A 22 -3.69 6.81 -2.21
N ALA A 23 -2.53 7.08 -1.64
CA ALA A 23 -2.18 6.63 -0.30
C ALA A 23 -1.59 7.75 0.53
N LYS A 24 -1.61 7.55 1.83
CA LYS A 24 -0.99 8.46 2.79
C LYS A 24 -0.13 7.66 3.74
N TRP A 25 1.07 8.15 4.00
CA TRP A 25 1.98 7.53 4.96
C TRP A 25 1.65 8.05 6.35
N THR A 26 1.31 7.14 7.27
CA THR A 26 1.04 7.48 8.67
C THR A 26 2.00 6.72 9.57
N ASP A 27 1.95 6.99 10.88
CA ASP A 27 2.78 6.29 11.86
C ASP A 27 2.44 4.80 11.98
N LYS A 28 1.30 4.37 11.46
CA LYS A 28 0.90 2.96 11.40
C LYS A 28 1.35 2.25 10.14
N CYS A 29 1.88 3.00 9.17
CA CYS A 29 2.39 2.42 7.93
C CYS A 29 3.79 1.88 8.15
N ARG A 30 4.13 0.81 7.40
CA ARG A 30 5.45 0.20 7.49
C ARG A 30 5.75 -0.65 6.27
N GLU A 31 7.03 -0.88 6.05
CA GLU A 31 7.52 -1.81 5.06
C GLU A 31 8.26 -2.92 5.79
N PHE A 32 7.94 -4.16 5.50
CA PHE A 32 8.55 -5.28 6.20
C PHE A 32 8.65 -6.50 5.29
N LYS A 33 9.53 -7.44 5.67
CA LYS A 33 9.73 -8.67 4.93
C LYS A 33 8.83 -9.76 5.53
N ALA A 34 8.00 -10.37 4.70
CA ALA A 34 7.15 -11.49 5.13
C ALA A 34 7.97 -12.76 5.33
N LEU A 35 7.41 -13.72 6.06
CA LEU A 35 8.06 -15.01 6.29
C LEU A 35 8.38 -15.74 5.00
N ALA A 36 7.55 -15.57 3.97
CA ALA A 36 7.77 -16.19 2.65
C ALA A 36 8.88 -15.51 1.84
N GLY A 37 9.47 -14.40 2.34
CA GLY A 37 10.61 -13.76 1.71
C GLY A 37 10.29 -12.56 0.84
N HIS A 38 9.04 -12.28 0.55
CA HIS A 38 8.65 -11.09 -0.21
C HIS A 38 8.46 -9.88 0.71
N MET A 39 8.52 -8.69 0.13
CA MET A 39 8.29 -7.45 0.87
C MET A 39 6.82 -7.10 0.91
N VAL A 40 6.39 -6.49 2.01
CA VAL A 40 5.02 -6.02 2.21
C VAL A 40 5.07 -4.56 2.63
N LEU A 41 4.24 -3.74 2.00
CA LEU A 41 4.07 -2.33 2.35
C LEU A 41 2.65 -2.11 2.85
N THR A 42 2.50 -1.66 4.10
CA THR A 42 1.22 -1.28 4.67
C THR A 42 1.03 0.22 4.49
N PHE A 43 -0.06 0.63 3.88
CA PHE A 43 -0.34 2.05 3.62
C PHE A 43 -1.81 2.38 3.91
N LEU A 44 -2.07 3.66 4.16
CA LEU A 44 -3.45 4.15 4.31
C LEU A 44 -4.03 4.40 2.93
N ASP A 45 -5.06 3.64 2.56
CA ASP A 45 -5.74 3.78 1.27
C ASP A 45 -6.73 4.93 1.36
N LEU A 46 -6.43 6.08 0.74
CA LEU A 46 -7.27 7.27 0.83
C LEU A 46 -8.62 7.09 0.14
N ASP A 47 -8.66 6.34 -0.96
CA ASP A 47 -9.93 6.09 -1.67
C ASP A 47 -10.88 5.26 -0.80
N ALA A 48 -10.36 4.21 -0.16
CA ALA A 48 -11.16 3.38 0.73
C ALA A 48 -11.54 4.14 2.01
N THR A 49 -10.63 4.96 2.54
CA THR A 49 -10.88 5.78 3.73
C THR A 49 -12.04 6.75 3.48
N GLU A 50 -12.04 7.40 2.31
CA GLU A 50 -13.13 8.30 1.94
C GLU A 50 -14.46 7.54 1.78
N ARG A 51 -14.40 6.36 1.13
CA ARG A 51 -15.60 5.55 0.89
C ARG A 51 -16.26 5.08 2.18
N TYR A 52 -15.47 4.62 3.15
CA TYR A 52 -15.99 4.03 4.39
C TYR A 52 -16.07 5.01 5.56
N GLY A 53 -15.52 6.21 5.41
CA GLY A 53 -15.57 7.24 6.45
C GLY A 53 -14.67 6.96 7.66
N LYS A 54 -13.75 6.03 7.55
CA LYS A 54 -12.76 5.70 8.58
C LYS A 54 -11.49 5.18 7.93
N ASP A 55 -10.37 5.26 8.64
CA ASP A 55 -9.07 4.86 8.13
C ASP A 55 -9.07 3.40 7.66
N GLN A 56 -8.65 3.19 6.42
CA GLN A 56 -8.55 1.88 5.81
C GLN A 56 -7.11 1.61 5.40
N TYR A 57 -6.46 0.65 6.06
CA TYR A 57 -5.08 0.26 5.75
C TYR A 57 -5.09 -0.95 4.83
N ARG A 58 -4.16 -0.96 3.87
CA ARG A 58 -3.99 -2.05 2.92
C ARG A 58 -2.54 -2.46 2.85
N ASN A 59 -2.32 -3.69 2.37
CA ASN A 59 -0.98 -4.23 2.16
C ASN A 59 -0.74 -4.41 0.67
N ALA A 60 0.39 -3.87 0.19
CA ALA A 60 0.91 -4.17 -1.13
C ALA A 60 2.08 -5.12 -0.98
N THR A 61 2.19 -6.12 -1.86
CA THR A 61 3.29 -7.08 -1.83
C THR A 61 4.05 -7.08 -3.14
N ASP A 62 5.32 -7.47 -3.09
CA ASP A 62 6.14 -7.65 -4.29
C ASP A 62 6.28 -9.12 -4.69
N LYS A 63 5.38 -9.96 -4.19
CA LYS A 63 5.41 -11.41 -4.44
C LYS A 63 5.36 -11.74 -5.94
N ILE A 64 4.55 -11.02 -6.70
CA ILE A 64 4.42 -11.23 -8.15
C ILE A 64 5.29 -10.20 -8.88
N THR A 65 5.10 -8.92 -8.58
CA THR A 65 5.81 -7.81 -9.21
C THR A 65 6.07 -6.73 -8.16
N PRO A 66 7.24 -6.07 -8.15
CA PRO A 66 7.48 -4.97 -7.23
C PRO A 66 6.45 -3.85 -7.40
N TRP A 67 6.09 -3.22 -6.29
CA TRP A 67 5.26 -2.02 -6.36
C TRP A 67 6.10 -0.83 -6.82
N SER A 68 5.43 0.21 -7.32
CA SER A 68 6.08 1.48 -7.61
C SER A 68 5.33 2.63 -6.94
N ILE A 69 6.09 3.64 -6.53
CA ILE A 69 5.57 4.80 -5.82
C ILE A 69 5.92 6.06 -6.60
N SER A 70 4.95 6.93 -6.74
CA SER A 70 5.15 8.22 -7.41
C SER A 70 4.43 9.36 -6.68
#